data_228421a311c16c52377d26e12bf659d1
#
_entry.id   228421a311c16c52377d26e12bf659d1
#
_cell.length_a   1.000
_cell.length_b   1.000
_cell.length_c   1.000
_cell.angle_alpha   90.00
_cell.angle_beta   90.00
_cell.angle_gamma   90.00
#
_symmetry.space_group_name_H-M   'P 1'
#
loop_
_entity.id
_entity.type
_entity.pdbx_description
1 polymer ?
#
loop_
_entity_poly.entity_id
_entity_poly.type
_entity_poly.pdbx_seq_one_letter_code
_entity_poly.pdbx_strand_id
1 'polypeptide(L)'
;RMRHFYTDRAKKGGSIIMDRVPFMFNDDAILMMCYPDKSEDYYYRNTQGDEMIYVSKGSGTLETAFGNMKYSQGDYLVIPRGILHRYEMDKEEHSLLIVETPSEIRTPSRYRNDYGQIIERSPYSERDFRGPEELVTNDEKGEFKIIVKQRNMFTEVTLGHHPCDVVGWDGYYYPYAFSIHDFEPIVGRIHEPPPVHQTFSADRFVVCSFCPRPFDFDKEAIPAPYNHANIMSDEVIYYDSKEFMSRKGIEFGSMTLHPDGLTHGPHPGKYEESIGAKWTDEVAVMVDTFYPLKVAKNALNTEDPNYTKSWIDGDSYKDTLGD
;
A
#
# COMPACT_ATOMS: atom_id res chain seq x y z
N ARG A 1 -8.34 11.86 -17.12
CA ARG A 1 -7.30 11.23 -17.92
C ARG A 1 -6.50 10.25 -17.08
N MET A 2 -5.89 9.23 -17.69
CA MET A 2 -4.87 8.39 -17.06
C MET A 2 -3.66 9.23 -16.66
N ARG A 3 -3.02 8.90 -15.55
CA ARG A 3 -1.88 9.64 -15.01
C ARG A 3 -0.78 8.68 -14.53
N HIS A 4 0.46 9.15 -14.57
CA HIS A 4 1.64 8.47 -14.04
C HIS A 4 2.46 9.48 -13.23
N PHE A 5 2.94 9.06 -12.08
CA PHE A 5 3.73 9.86 -11.16
C PHE A 5 5.02 9.12 -10.80
N TYR A 6 6.14 9.81 -10.87
CA TYR A 6 7.43 9.36 -10.33
C TYR A 6 7.49 9.76 -8.86
N THR A 7 7.06 8.88 -7.97
CA THR A 7 6.88 9.24 -6.55
C THR A 7 8.19 9.57 -5.84
N ASP A 8 9.31 9.03 -6.31
CA ASP A 8 10.66 9.29 -5.82
C ASP A 8 11.13 10.74 -6.03
N ARG A 9 10.44 11.51 -6.89
CA ARG A 9 10.66 12.96 -7.10
C ARG A 9 9.91 13.82 -6.09
N ALA A 10 9.14 13.22 -5.19
CA ALA A 10 8.49 13.93 -4.09
C ALA A 10 9.51 14.37 -3.03
N LYS A 11 9.04 15.23 -2.09
CA LYS A 11 9.84 15.65 -0.95
C LYS A 11 10.37 14.45 -0.19
N LYS A 12 11.67 14.42 0.08
CA LYS A 12 12.35 13.43 0.91
C LYS A 12 12.81 14.02 2.23
N GLY A 13 13.05 13.15 3.21
CA GLY A 13 13.52 13.48 4.56
C GLY A 13 12.40 13.77 5.55
N GLY A 14 12.74 13.84 6.82
CA GLY A 14 11.80 14.02 7.91
C GLY A 14 11.35 12.71 8.56
N SER A 15 10.21 12.74 9.23
CA SER A 15 9.66 11.61 9.96
C SER A 15 8.50 10.94 9.21
N ILE A 16 8.16 9.69 9.57
CA ILE A 16 7.07 8.93 8.94
C ILE A 16 5.71 9.61 9.16
N ILE A 17 5.52 10.31 10.27
CA ILE A 17 4.22 10.90 10.60
C ILE A 17 4.02 12.29 9.99
N MET A 18 5.02 13.18 10.14
CA MET A 18 4.83 14.60 9.83
C MET A 18 5.20 14.98 8.38
N ASP A 19 5.97 14.12 7.68
CA ASP A 19 6.50 14.44 6.35
C ASP A 19 5.88 13.59 5.24
N ARG A 20 4.67 13.09 5.45
CA ARG A 20 3.85 12.40 4.44
C ARG A 20 3.46 13.34 3.33
N VAL A 21 3.62 12.92 2.09
CA VAL A 21 3.27 13.68 0.89
C VAL A 21 2.00 13.11 0.27
N PRO A 22 0.85 13.80 0.35
CA PRO A 22 -0.38 13.35 -0.31
C PRO A 22 -0.24 13.33 -1.83
N PHE A 23 -0.65 12.24 -2.45
CA PHE A 23 -0.73 12.06 -3.91
C PHE A 23 -2.15 12.12 -4.41
N MET A 24 -3.04 11.37 -3.81
CA MET A 24 -4.45 11.28 -4.22
C MET A 24 -5.34 11.15 -2.99
N PHE A 25 -6.57 11.64 -3.10
CA PHE A 25 -7.52 11.57 -2.00
C PHE A 25 -8.96 11.72 -2.47
N ASN A 26 -9.86 11.18 -1.70
CA ASN A 26 -11.29 11.48 -1.67
C ASN A 26 -11.77 11.49 -0.20
N ASP A 27 -13.07 11.36 0.03
CA ASP A 27 -13.61 11.34 1.39
C ASP A 27 -13.40 10.00 2.12
N ASP A 28 -13.02 8.95 1.36
CA ASP A 28 -12.88 7.57 1.87
C ASP A 28 -11.43 7.14 2.07
N ALA A 29 -10.49 7.73 1.33
CA ALA A 29 -9.08 7.35 1.38
C ALA A 29 -8.15 8.53 1.04
N ILE A 30 -6.97 8.53 1.66
CA ILE A 30 -5.84 9.41 1.32
C ILE A 30 -4.64 8.51 1.03
N LEU A 31 -4.12 8.58 -0.20
CA LEU A 31 -2.91 7.87 -0.61
C LEU A 31 -1.73 8.85 -0.54
N MET A 32 -0.71 8.47 0.21
CA MET A 32 0.46 9.30 0.49
C MET A 32 1.74 8.51 0.28
N MET A 33 2.81 9.21 -0.05
CA MET A 33 4.18 8.66 0.00
C MET A 33 4.96 9.31 1.13
N CYS A 34 5.90 8.57 1.70
CA CYS A 34 6.84 9.07 2.68
C CYS A 34 8.23 8.50 2.44
N TYR A 35 9.24 9.37 2.47
CA TYR A 35 10.67 9.03 2.32
C TYR A 35 11.43 9.56 3.54
N PRO A 36 11.21 8.98 4.74
CA PRO A 36 11.76 9.50 5.97
C PRO A 36 13.25 9.21 6.09
N ASP A 37 13.98 10.03 6.87
CA ASP A 37 15.39 9.85 7.18
C ASP A 37 15.69 9.93 8.69
N LYS A 38 14.65 10.03 9.52
CA LYS A 38 14.77 10.04 10.98
C LYS A 38 13.57 9.39 11.67
N SER A 39 13.84 8.67 12.74
CA SER A 39 12.80 8.15 13.64
C SER A 39 12.12 9.28 14.41
N GLU A 40 10.92 9.03 14.92
CA GLU A 40 10.20 9.95 15.78
C GLU A 40 10.82 10.00 17.20
N ASP A 41 10.83 11.20 17.80
CA ASP A 41 11.10 11.41 19.22
C ASP A 41 9.79 11.55 20.05
N TYR A 42 8.64 11.21 19.45
CA TYR A 42 7.31 11.27 20.03
C TYR A 42 6.51 10.03 19.66
N TYR A 43 5.47 9.75 20.42
CA TYR A 43 4.45 8.77 20.07
C TYR A 43 3.36 9.43 19.24
N TYR A 44 2.66 8.62 18.43
CA TYR A 44 1.60 9.08 17.58
C TYR A 44 0.32 8.27 17.77
N ARG A 45 -0.81 8.92 17.57
CA ARG A 45 -2.13 8.30 17.55
C ARG A 45 -3.02 8.97 16.52
N ASN A 46 -3.50 8.20 15.54
CA ASN A 46 -4.54 8.64 14.63
C ASN A 46 -5.91 8.29 15.24
N THR A 47 -6.72 9.30 15.60
CA THR A 47 -8.04 9.08 16.19
C THR A 47 -9.17 9.18 15.19
N GLN A 48 -8.87 9.46 13.92
CA GLN A 48 -9.87 9.64 12.87
C GLN A 48 -9.95 8.49 11.86
N GLY A 49 -8.93 7.66 11.76
CA GLY A 49 -8.91 6.60 10.76
C GLY A 49 -7.88 5.52 11.01
N ASP A 50 -8.06 4.42 10.29
CA ASP A 50 -7.06 3.36 10.16
C ASP A 50 -5.98 3.78 9.17
N GLU A 51 -4.78 3.26 9.36
CA GLU A 51 -3.64 3.45 8.46
C GLU A 51 -3.12 2.11 7.97
N MET A 52 -2.89 1.99 6.67
CA MET A 52 -2.10 0.92 6.07
C MET A 52 -0.82 1.51 5.53
N ILE A 53 0.31 0.98 5.94
CA ILE A 53 1.63 1.37 5.48
C ILE A 53 2.25 0.20 4.73
N TYR A 54 2.47 0.33 3.44
CA TYR A 54 3.26 -0.62 2.67
C TYR A 54 4.72 -0.19 2.68
N VAL A 55 5.59 -1.06 3.15
CA VAL A 55 7.03 -0.83 3.25
C VAL A 55 7.71 -1.23 1.95
N SER A 56 7.85 -0.29 1.03
CA SER A 56 8.53 -0.52 -0.25
C SER A 56 10.04 -0.65 -0.08
N LYS A 57 10.63 0.10 0.86
CA LYS A 57 12.02 -0.02 1.29
C LYS A 57 12.11 0.27 2.78
N GLY A 58 13.09 -0.38 3.42
CA GLY A 58 13.43 -0.15 4.80
C GLY A 58 12.93 -1.23 5.74
N SER A 59 13.36 -1.13 6.98
CA SER A 59 12.99 -1.98 8.09
C SER A 59 12.99 -1.21 9.41
N GLY A 60 12.48 -1.83 10.46
CA GLY A 60 12.47 -1.21 11.79
C GLY A 60 11.55 -1.92 12.77
N THR A 61 11.22 -1.16 13.82
CA THR A 61 10.31 -1.60 14.87
C THR A 61 9.16 -0.62 14.99
N LEU A 62 7.94 -1.14 14.96
CA LEU A 62 6.76 -0.42 15.40
C LEU A 62 6.58 -0.68 16.89
N GLU A 63 6.87 0.31 17.74
CA GLU A 63 6.55 0.26 19.15
C GLU A 63 5.10 0.63 19.36
N THR A 64 4.37 -0.17 20.12
CA THR A 64 2.96 0.09 20.40
C THR A 64 2.63 -0.15 21.87
N ALA A 65 1.48 0.35 22.32
CA ALA A 65 0.96 0.03 23.65
C ALA A 65 0.63 -1.46 23.84
N PHE A 66 0.59 -2.25 22.77
CA PHE A 66 0.32 -3.70 22.80
C PHE A 66 1.57 -4.56 22.71
N GLY A 67 2.73 -3.95 22.54
CA GLY A 67 4.03 -4.59 22.32
C GLY A 67 4.69 -4.11 21.05
N ASN A 68 5.91 -4.61 20.83
CA ASN A 68 6.73 -4.25 19.69
C ASN A 68 6.48 -5.20 18.51
N MET A 69 6.54 -4.67 17.30
CA MET A 69 6.38 -5.41 16.08
C MET A 69 7.47 -5.03 15.07
N LYS A 70 8.23 -6.02 14.61
CA LYS A 70 9.23 -5.81 13.55
C LYS A 70 8.55 -5.68 12.20
N TYR A 71 9.09 -4.80 11.36
CA TYR A 71 8.66 -4.67 9.96
C TYR A 71 9.87 -4.62 9.03
N SER A 72 9.67 -5.02 7.79
CA SER A 72 10.68 -5.04 6.74
C SER A 72 10.07 -4.76 5.37
N GLN A 73 10.92 -4.64 4.37
CA GLN A 73 10.50 -4.47 2.99
C GLN A 73 9.49 -5.54 2.57
N GLY A 74 8.43 -5.13 1.90
CA GLY A 74 7.32 -5.97 1.46
C GLY A 74 6.18 -6.13 2.47
N ASP A 75 6.33 -5.61 3.69
CA ASP A 75 5.28 -5.66 4.70
C ASP A 75 4.21 -4.59 4.48
N TYR A 76 2.97 -5.00 4.70
CA TYR A 76 1.86 -4.11 5.03
C TYR A 76 1.75 -4.02 6.55
N LEU A 77 1.78 -2.83 7.11
CA LEU A 77 1.44 -2.56 8.50
C LEU A 77 0.03 -1.98 8.52
N VAL A 78 -0.89 -2.67 9.17
CA VAL A 78 -2.25 -2.15 9.38
C VAL A 78 -2.36 -1.71 10.83
N ILE A 79 -2.59 -0.42 11.02
CA ILE A 79 -2.68 0.21 12.34
C ILE A 79 -4.10 0.73 12.51
N PRO A 80 -4.93 0.06 13.32
CA PRO A 80 -6.27 0.50 13.61
C PRO A 80 -6.31 1.87 14.28
N ARG A 81 -7.38 2.60 14.04
CA ARG A 81 -7.64 3.91 14.63
C ARG A 81 -7.50 3.89 16.15
N GLY A 82 -6.81 4.88 16.70
CA GLY A 82 -6.64 5.06 18.14
C GLY A 82 -5.45 4.33 18.73
N ILE A 83 -4.76 3.48 17.98
CA ILE A 83 -3.57 2.78 18.47
C ILE A 83 -2.41 3.77 18.66
N LEU A 84 -1.87 3.77 19.86
CA LEU A 84 -0.66 4.53 20.19
C LEU A 84 0.57 3.78 19.69
N HIS A 85 1.43 4.46 18.93
CA HIS A 85 2.63 3.84 18.37
C HIS A 85 3.74 4.85 18.08
N ARG A 86 4.95 4.34 17.83
CA ARG A 86 6.11 5.07 17.36
C ARG A 86 6.92 4.19 16.41
N TYR A 87 7.50 4.78 15.37
CA TYR A 87 8.41 4.07 14.47
C TYR A 87 9.85 4.26 14.91
N GLU A 88 10.57 3.16 15.12
CA GLU A 88 12.02 3.13 15.20
C GLU A 88 12.57 2.53 13.90
N MET A 89 13.15 3.38 13.07
CA MET A 89 13.69 2.99 11.76
C MET A 89 15.12 2.47 11.90
N ASP A 90 15.45 1.42 11.14
CA ASP A 90 16.84 1.02 10.91
C ASP A 90 17.55 2.04 10.01
N LYS A 91 18.90 1.94 9.92
CA LYS A 91 19.73 2.96 9.24
C LYS A 91 19.77 2.90 7.72
N GLU A 92 18.76 2.34 7.09
CA GLU A 92 18.66 2.20 5.64
C GLU A 92 17.72 3.21 5.01
N GLU A 93 17.68 3.25 3.66
CA GLU A 93 16.72 4.08 2.94
C GLU A 93 15.30 3.56 3.15
N HIS A 94 14.37 4.46 3.45
CA HIS A 94 12.97 4.14 3.61
C HIS A 94 12.11 4.73 2.49
N SER A 95 11.16 3.94 2.01
CA SER A 95 10.12 4.36 1.08
C SER A 95 8.80 3.69 1.47
N LEU A 96 7.79 4.48 1.76
CA LEU A 96 6.53 4.01 2.32
C LEU A 96 5.35 4.54 1.50
N LEU A 97 4.47 3.62 1.07
CA LEU A 97 3.13 3.98 0.60
C LEU A 97 2.17 3.91 1.78
N ILE A 98 1.43 4.98 2.02
CA ILE A 98 0.51 5.09 3.15
C ILE A 98 -0.90 5.31 2.63
N VAL A 99 -1.84 4.50 3.10
CA VAL A 99 -3.28 4.68 2.88
C VAL A 99 -3.95 4.93 4.22
N GLU A 100 -4.58 6.09 4.35
CA GLU A 100 -5.38 6.44 5.53
C GLU A 100 -6.86 6.46 5.15
N THR A 101 -7.72 5.91 6.02
CA THR A 101 -9.16 5.82 5.79
C THR A 101 -9.95 5.99 7.07
N PRO A 102 -11.14 6.64 7.04
CA PRO A 102 -12.04 6.68 8.19
C PRO A 102 -12.72 5.33 8.48
N SER A 103 -12.65 4.37 7.57
CA SER A 103 -13.23 3.02 7.74
C SER A 103 -12.20 2.02 8.27
N GLU A 104 -12.68 0.86 8.70
CA GLU A 104 -11.84 -0.25 9.14
C GLU A 104 -11.16 -0.92 7.94
N ILE A 105 -9.84 -1.14 8.04
CA ILE A 105 -9.08 -1.96 7.09
C ILE A 105 -9.08 -3.40 7.60
N ARG A 106 -9.63 -4.33 6.79
CA ARG A 106 -9.85 -5.72 7.19
C ARG A 106 -9.55 -6.70 6.05
N THR A 107 -9.40 -7.95 6.40
CA THR A 107 -9.40 -9.03 5.41
C THR A 107 -10.79 -9.17 4.78
N PRO A 108 -10.93 -9.40 3.47
CA PRO A 108 -12.22 -9.52 2.79
C PRO A 108 -13.13 -10.58 3.42
N SER A 109 -14.42 -10.27 3.56
CA SER A 109 -15.41 -11.18 4.17
C SER A 109 -15.52 -12.53 3.46
N ARG A 110 -15.28 -12.56 2.13
CA ARG A 110 -15.30 -13.82 1.35
C ARG A 110 -14.19 -14.80 1.69
N TYR A 111 -13.15 -14.35 2.42
CA TYR A 111 -12.07 -15.21 2.93
C TYR A 111 -12.34 -15.74 4.34
N ARG A 112 -13.48 -15.42 4.91
CA ARG A 112 -13.85 -15.82 6.27
C ARG A 112 -15.12 -16.67 6.27
N ASN A 113 -15.22 -17.57 7.25
CA ASN A 113 -16.45 -18.26 7.57
C ASN A 113 -17.35 -17.39 8.49
N ASP A 114 -18.52 -17.91 8.85
CA ASP A 114 -19.49 -17.21 9.70
C ASP A 114 -18.97 -16.92 11.12
N TYR A 115 -17.88 -17.54 11.53
CA TYR A 115 -17.22 -17.35 12.84
C TYR A 115 -16.01 -16.41 12.74
N GLY A 116 -15.73 -15.84 11.56
CA GLY A 116 -14.63 -14.91 11.33
C GLY A 116 -13.27 -15.57 11.07
N GLN A 117 -13.19 -16.90 11.02
CA GLN A 117 -11.94 -17.62 10.73
C GLN A 117 -11.63 -17.58 9.26
N ILE A 118 -10.35 -17.45 8.89
CA ILE A 118 -9.89 -17.50 7.51
C ILE A 118 -10.07 -18.93 6.96
N ILE A 119 -10.66 -19.04 5.78
CA ILE A 119 -10.92 -20.34 5.13
C ILE A 119 -9.71 -20.81 4.32
N GLU A 120 -9.53 -22.13 4.15
CA GLU A 120 -8.38 -22.73 3.46
C GLU A 120 -8.17 -22.24 2.02
N ARG A 121 -9.23 -21.81 1.34
CA ARG A 121 -9.14 -21.28 -0.05
C ARG A 121 -8.75 -19.82 -0.13
N SER A 122 -8.45 -19.19 0.99
CA SER A 122 -7.97 -17.81 1.00
C SER A 122 -6.53 -17.74 0.49
N PRO A 123 -6.10 -16.61 -0.06
CA PRO A 123 -4.72 -16.43 -0.53
C PRO A 123 -3.71 -16.28 0.61
N TYR A 124 -4.13 -16.43 1.85
CA TYR A 124 -3.33 -16.38 3.08
C TYR A 124 -4.07 -17.07 4.24
N SER A 125 -3.37 -17.30 5.34
CA SER A 125 -3.92 -17.88 6.58
C SER A 125 -3.60 -17.00 7.79
N GLU A 126 -4.18 -17.29 8.96
CA GLU A 126 -3.94 -16.53 10.20
C GLU A 126 -2.46 -16.47 10.59
N ARG A 127 -1.68 -17.51 10.34
CA ARG A 127 -0.24 -17.57 10.66
C ARG A 127 0.62 -16.59 9.85
N ASP A 128 0.10 -16.09 8.72
CA ASP A 128 0.81 -15.16 7.84
C ASP A 128 0.70 -13.71 8.36
N PHE A 129 -0.21 -13.49 9.32
CA PHE A 129 -0.40 -12.22 10.01
C PHE A 129 0.39 -12.19 11.31
N ARG A 130 1.27 -11.22 11.46
CA ARG A 130 2.10 -11.00 12.65
C ARG A 130 1.53 -9.88 13.47
N GLY A 131 1.24 -10.14 14.74
CA GLY A 131 0.85 -9.13 15.73
C GLY A 131 2.04 -8.65 16.57
N PRO A 132 1.80 -7.77 17.57
CA PRO A 132 2.79 -7.45 18.58
C PRO A 132 3.23 -8.71 19.33
N GLU A 133 4.52 -9.02 19.32
CA GLU A 133 5.04 -10.28 19.86
C GLU A 133 5.48 -10.16 21.32
N GLU A 134 6.05 -9.01 21.68
CA GLU A 134 6.63 -8.78 22.99
C GLU A 134 6.02 -7.54 23.63
N LEU A 135 5.31 -7.76 24.74
CA LEU A 135 4.82 -6.67 25.57
C LEU A 135 5.94 -6.20 26.50
N VAL A 136 6.41 -5.00 26.26
CA VAL A 136 7.37 -4.33 27.14
C VAL A 136 6.58 -3.42 28.09
N THR A 137 6.65 -3.71 29.38
CA THR A 137 6.07 -2.84 30.41
C THR A 137 7.06 -1.73 30.74
N ASN A 138 6.62 -0.49 30.57
CA ASN A 138 7.41 0.70 30.83
C ASN A 138 6.79 1.44 32.01
N ASP A 139 7.59 1.74 33.01
CA ASP A 139 7.17 2.46 34.24
C ASP A 139 7.94 3.77 34.46
N GLU A 140 8.70 4.22 33.44
CA GLU A 140 9.50 5.44 33.51
C GLU A 140 8.61 6.68 33.72
N LYS A 141 9.06 7.54 34.59
CA LYS A 141 8.53 8.90 34.78
C LYS A 141 9.37 9.90 33.99
N GLY A 142 8.67 10.82 33.35
CA GLY A 142 9.34 11.84 32.51
C GLY A 142 8.34 12.54 31.64
N GLU A 143 8.80 13.41 30.78
CA GLU A 143 7.94 14.07 29.77
C GLU A 143 7.97 13.29 28.48
N PHE A 144 6.83 12.72 28.13
CA PHE A 144 6.64 11.96 26.89
C PHE A 144 5.63 12.69 26.01
N LYS A 145 6.05 12.98 24.79
CA LYS A 145 5.22 13.65 23.81
C LYS A 145 4.37 12.64 23.04
N ILE A 146 3.11 12.98 22.82
CA ILE A 146 2.19 12.26 21.95
C ILE A 146 1.60 13.26 20.97
N ILE A 147 1.73 12.98 19.68
CA ILE A 147 1.01 13.70 18.63
C ILE A 147 -0.29 12.96 18.34
N VAL A 148 -1.41 13.64 18.53
CA VAL A 148 -2.76 13.11 18.28
C VAL A 148 -3.30 13.76 17.02
N LYS A 149 -3.60 12.96 16.00
CA LYS A 149 -4.30 13.41 14.79
C LYS A 149 -5.81 13.31 14.99
N GLN A 150 -6.50 14.42 14.83
CA GLN A 150 -7.96 14.50 14.90
C GLN A 150 -8.46 15.63 14.00
N ARG A 151 -9.52 15.38 13.21
CA ARG A 151 -10.12 16.37 12.30
C ARG A 151 -9.09 17.04 11.37
N ASN A 152 -8.14 16.24 10.85
CA ASN A 152 -7.02 16.69 10.02
C ASN A 152 -6.11 17.75 10.69
N MET A 153 -6.10 17.79 12.01
CA MET A 153 -5.21 18.62 12.81
C MET A 153 -4.37 17.74 13.73
N PHE A 154 -3.20 18.25 14.10
CA PHE A 154 -2.31 17.62 15.07
C PHE A 154 -2.36 18.39 16.39
N THR A 155 -2.51 17.66 17.48
CA THR A 155 -2.46 18.18 18.84
C THR A 155 -1.35 17.48 19.58
N GLU A 156 -0.45 18.26 20.21
CA GLU A 156 0.58 17.72 21.09
C GLU A 156 0.01 17.53 22.50
N VAL A 157 0.24 16.37 23.08
CA VAL A 157 -0.10 16.03 24.45
C VAL A 157 1.17 15.57 25.14
N THR A 158 1.47 16.08 26.33
CA THR A 158 2.61 15.64 27.15
C THR A 158 2.10 14.85 28.35
N LEU A 159 2.60 13.61 28.51
CA LEU A 159 2.36 12.79 29.69
C LEU A 159 3.56 12.81 30.63
N GLY A 160 3.29 12.72 31.94
CA GLY A 160 4.33 12.63 32.98
C GLY A 160 4.88 11.21 33.21
N HIS A 161 4.52 10.25 32.36
CA HIS A 161 4.92 8.85 32.42
C HIS A 161 4.99 8.27 31.00
N HIS A 162 5.65 7.12 30.86
CA HIS A 162 5.76 6.45 29.56
C HIS A 162 4.35 6.06 29.04
N PRO A 163 4.01 6.37 27.77
CA PRO A 163 2.66 6.13 27.25
C PRO A 163 2.35 4.66 26.96
N CYS A 164 3.38 3.79 26.87
CA CYS A 164 3.24 2.34 26.71
C CYS A 164 3.43 1.62 28.08
N ASP A 165 2.69 2.01 29.12
CA ASP A 165 2.74 1.44 30.44
C ASP A 165 1.71 0.31 30.68
N VAL A 166 1.31 -0.35 29.62
CA VAL A 166 0.30 -1.42 29.62
C VAL A 166 0.94 -2.74 30.10
N VAL A 167 0.29 -3.42 31.06
CA VAL A 167 0.75 -4.71 31.58
C VAL A 167 0.12 -5.91 30.89
N GLY A 168 -0.86 -5.69 30.01
CA GLY A 168 -1.52 -6.72 29.23
C GLY A 168 -2.68 -6.13 28.43
N TRP A 169 -3.14 -6.85 27.44
CA TRP A 169 -4.30 -6.48 26.62
C TRP A 169 -5.06 -7.73 26.18
N ASP A 170 -6.31 -7.55 25.82
CA ASP A 170 -7.20 -8.60 25.33
C ASP A 170 -8.05 -8.06 24.18
N GLY A 171 -8.51 -8.95 23.30
CA GLY A 171 -9.37 -8.62 22.18
C GLY A 171 -8.66 -8.71 20.82
N TYR A 172 -9.37 -8.30 19.77
CA TYR A 172 -8.97 -8.43 18.38
C TYR A 172 -8.58 -7.09 17.71
N TYR A 173 -8.62 -6.00 18.47
CA TYR A 173 -8.31 -4.66 17.95
C TYR A 173 -6.87 -4.29 18.25
N TYR A 174 -5.97 -4.72 17.39
CA TYR A 174 -4.52 -4.53 17.53
C TYR A 174 -3.87 -4.31 16.15
N PRO A 175 -2.69 -3.67 16.08
CA PRO A 175 -1.95 -3.53 14.83
C PRO A 175 -1.38 -4.88 14.39
N TYR A 176 -1.26 -5.06 13.09
CA TYR A 176 -0.67 -6.28 12.53
C TYR A 176 0.15 -5.99 11.28
N ALA A 177 1.06 -6.90 10.96
CA ALA A 177 1.85 -6.89 9.74
C ALA A 177 1.52 -8.11 8.88
N PHE A 178 1.59 -7.94 7.56
CA PHE A 178 1.44 -8.99 6.57
C PHE A 178 2.41 -8.76 5.42
N SER A 179 3.20 -9.76 5.03
CA SER A 179 4.11 -9.62 3.89
C SER A 179 3.40 -9.86 2.56
N ILE A 180 3.63 -8.99 1.57
CA ILE A 180 3.13 -9.20 0.20
C ILE A 180 3.65 -10.52 -0.40
N HIS A 181 4.80 -11.01 0.07
CA HIS A 181 5.41 -12.26 -0.37
C HIS A 181 4.75 -13.52 0.23
N ASP A 182 3.93 -13.35 1.27
CA ASP A 182 3.10 -14.42 1.85
C ASP A 182 1.70 -14.47 1.22
N PHE A 183 1.42 -13.58 0.28
CA PHE A 183 0.19 -13.60 -0.50
C PHE A 183 0.27 -14.63 -1.61
N GLU A 184 -0.67 -15.60 -1.65
CA GLU A 184 -0.72 -16.69 -2.63
C GLU A 184 -1.91 -16.49 -3.58
N PRO A 185 -1.75 -15.72 -4.67
CA PRO A 185 -2.85 -15.48 -5.60
C PRO A 185 -3.25 -16.79 -6.29
N ILE A 186 -4.54 -16.98 -6.48
CA ILE A 186 -5.05 -18.15 -7.22
C ILE A 186 -4.67 -18.01 -8.69
N VAL A 187 -3.97 -19.04 -9.20
CA VAL A 187 -3.62 -19.17 -10.62
C VAL A 187 -4.25 -20.45 -11.16
N GLY A 188 -4.88 -20.36 -12.33
CA GLY A 188 -5.61 -21.46 -12.92
C GLY A 188 -5.20 -21.77 -14.37
N ARG A 189 -5.95 -22.70 -14.98
CA ARG A 189 -5.79 -23.01 -16.39
C ARG A 189 -6.14 -21.81 -17.27
N ILE A 190 -7.15 -21.06 -16.89
CA ILE A 190 -7.63 -19.87 -17.57
C ILE A 190 -7.59 -18.68 -16.59
N HIS A 191 -7.71 -17.48 -17.12
CA HIS A 191 -7.69 -16.25 -16.36
C HIS A 191 -8.72 -16.24 -15.23
N GLU A 192 -8.23 -16.00 -14.03
CA GLU A 192 -9.06 -15.79 -12.85
C GLU A 192 -9.43 -14.29 -12.73
N PRO A 193 -10.63 -13.96 -12.26
CA PRO A 193 -11.07 -12.58 -12.17
C PRO A 193 -10.20 -11.78 -11.16
N PRO A 194 -10.03 -10.46 -11.36
CA PRO A 194 -9.19 -9.59 -10.52
C PRO A 194 -9.33 -9.73 -9.00
N PRO A 195 -10.51 -10.05 -8.43
CA PRO A 195 -10.64 -10.28 -6.98
C PRO A 195 -9.70 -11.33 -6.37
N VAL A 196 -9.06 -12.20 -7.15
CA VAL A 196 -8.05 -13.15 -6.62
C VAL A 196 -6.79 -12.46 -6.10
N HIS A 197 -6.55 -11.22 -6.48
CA HIS A 197 -5.45 -10.40 -5.99
C HIS A 197 -5.81 -9.56 -4.74
N GLN A 198 -7.08 -9.54 -4.34
CA GLN A 198 -7.52 -8.70 -3.23
C GLN A 198 -6.94 -9.18 -1.91
N THR A 199 -6.21 -8.31 -1.23
CA THR A 199 -5.55 -8.55 0.04
C THR A 199 -6.35 -8.00 1.21
N PHE A 200 -6.76 -6.74 1.11
CA PHE A 200 -7.56 -6.06 2.13
C PHE A 200 -8.81 -5.41 1.53
N SER A 201 -9.73 -5.06 2.39
CA SER A 201 -10.92 -4.28 2.05
C SER A 201 -11.20 -3.24 3.13
N ALA A 202 -11.77 -2.14 2.69
CA ALA A 202 -12.42 -1.14 3.53
C ALA A 202 -13.83 -0.88 2.99
N ASP A 203 -14.58 0.04 3.56
CA ASP A 203 -15.98 0.22 3.14
C ASP A 203 -16.11 0.72 1.70
N ARG A 204 -15.13 1.49 1.21
CA ARG A 204 -15.19 2.17 -0.08
C ARG A 204 -13.96 1.98 -0.97
N PHE A 205 -13.08 1.08 -0.60
CA PHE A 205 -11.95 0.69 -1.45
C PHE A 205 -11.49 -0.73 -1.14
N VAL A 206 -10.69 -1.27 -2.04
CA VAL A 206 -9.99 -2.54 -1.88
C VAL A 206 -8.51 -2.36 -2.15
N VAL A 207 -7.70 -3.22 -1.52
CA VAL A 207 -6.26 -3.31 -1.77
C VAL A 207 -5.97 -4.65 -2.39
N CYS A 208 -5.25 -4.65 -3.51
CA CYS A 208 -4.81 -5.85 -4.20
C CYS A 208 -3.28 -5.91 -4.22
N SER A 209 -2.75 -7.12 -4.17
CA SER A 209 -1.32 -7.41 -4.23
C SER A 209 -0.98 -8.13 -5.52
N PHE A 210 -0.03 -7.58 -6.27
CA PHE A 210 0.66 -8.30 -7.33
C PHE A 210 2.00 -8.74 -6.78
N CYS A 211 2.27 -10.03 -6.82
CA CYS A 211 3.50 -10.63 -6.32
C CYS A 211 4.02 -11.65 -7.33
N PRO A 212 5.27 -12.13 -7.20
CA PRO A 212 5.82 -13.17 -8.06
C PRO A 212 4.92 -14.40 -8.10
N ARG A 213 4.57 -14.85 -9.32
CA ARG A 213 3.62 -15.95 -9.53
C ARG A 213 3.74 -16.56 -10.92
N PRO A 214 3.30 -17.83 -11.10
CA PRO A 214 3.10 -18.37 -12.44
C PRO A 214 1.94 -17.66 -13.14
N PHE A 215 1.98 -17.63 -14.47
CA PHE A 215 0.83 -17.23 -15.28
C PHE A 215 -0.15 -18.38 -15.49
N ASP A 216 -1.32 -18.07 -16.05
CA ASP A 216 -2.29 -19.05 -16.50
C ASP A 216 -1.63 -20.07 -17.42
N PHE A 217 -1.93 -21.35 -17.21
CA PHE A 217 -1.16 -22.43 -17.82
C PHE A 217 -1.82 -23.09 -19.04
N ASP A 218 -2.95 -22.59 -19.54
CA ASP A 218 -3.47 -23.05 -20.82
C ASP A 218 -2.48 -22.68 -21.94
N LYS A 219 -2.32 -23.59 -22.91
CA LYS A 219 -1.38 -23.39 -24.03
C LYS A 219 -1.71 -22.16 -24.90
N GLU A 220 -2.95 -21.70 -24.86
CA GLU A 220 -3.45 -20.54 -25.59
C GLU A 220 -3.61 -19.31 -24.68
N ALA A 221 -3.22 -19.40 -23.40
CA ALA A 221 -3.28 -18.29 -22.48
C ALA A 221 -2.32 -17.18 -22.90
N ILE A 222 -2.77 -15.94 -22.74
CA ILE A 222 -1.99 -14.74 -22.98
C ILE A 222 -1.78 -14.07 -21.64
N PRO A 223 -0.53 -13.96 -21.14
CA PRO A 223 -0.23 -13.46 -19.82
C PRO A 223 -0.60 -11.98 -19.61
N ALA A 224 -0.41 -11.13 -20.63
CA ALA A 224 -0.79 -9.73 -20.51
C ALA A 224 -2.31 -9.57 -20.35
N PRO A 225 -2.78 -8.68 -19.47
CA PRO A 225 -4.20 -8.45 -19.31
C PRO A 225 -4.83 -7.89 -20.58
N TYR A 226 -6.12 -8.16 -20.78
CA TYR A 226 -6.89 -7.58 -21.88
C TYR A 226 -7.21 -6.10 -21.62
N ASN A 227 -7.54 -5.34 -22.66
CA ASN A 227 -8.07 -4.00 -22.52
C ASN A 227 -9.42 -4.03 -21.80
N HIS A 228 -9.56 -3.22 -20.77
CA HIS A 228 -10.76 -3.14 -19.93
C HIS A 228 -10.98 -1.73 -19.40
N ALA A 229 -12.08 -1.52 -18.73
CA ALA A 229 -12.39 -0.31 -17.99
C ALA A 229 -13.00 -0.69 -16.64
N ASN A 230 -12.54 -0.08 -15.58
CA ASN A 230 -13.20 -0.16 -14.29
C ASN A 230 -14.41 0.79 -14.32
N ILE A 231 -15.61 0.26 -14.17
CA ILE A 231 -16.85 1.06 -14.32
C ILE A 231 -17.18 1.80 -13.03
N MET A 232 -16.78 1.27 -11.88
CA MET A 232 -17.19 1.77 -10.56
C MET A 232 -16.01 2.09 -9.65
N SER A 233 -14.78 2.16 -10.18
CA SER A 233 -13.61 2.44 -9.36
C SER A 233 -12.51 3.14 -10.14
N ASP A 234 -11.85 4.09 -9.47
CA ASP A 234 -10.52 4.52 -9.86
C ASP A 234 -9.51 3.46 -9.43
N GLU A 235 -8.58 3.13 -10.31
CA GLU A 235 -7.50 2.19 -10.07
C GLU A 235 -6.19 2.94 -9.87
N VAL A 236 -5.57 2.78 -8.71
CA VAL A 236 -4.22 3.29 -8.44
C VAL A 236 -3.28 2.11 -8.28
N ILE A 237 -2.20 2.07 -9.06
CA ILE A 237 -1.16 1.05 -8.93
C ILE A 237 0.16 1.72 -8.52
N TYR A 238 0.73 1.29 -7.40
CA TYR A 238 2.08 1.60 -6.96
C TYR A 238 3.01 0.45 -7.33
N TYR A 239 4.04 0.72 -8.10
CA TYR A 239 4.96 -0.30 -8.63
C TYR A 239 6.21 -0.41 -7.76
N ASP A 240 6.39 -1.57 -7.14
CA ASP A 240 7.54 -1.90 -6.29
C ASP A 240 8.58 -2.77 -7.02
N SER A 241 8.48 -2.83 -8.32
CA SER A 241 9.46 -3.47 -9.22
C SER A 241 9.71 -2.60 -10.46
N LYS A 242 10.87 -2.78 -11.11
CA LYS A 242 11.22 -2.02 -12.32
C LYS A 242 10.52 -2.52 -13.57
N GLU A 243 10.10 -3.78 -13.56
CA GLU A 243 9.44 -4.41 -14.68
C GLU A 243 8.01 -4.74 -14.33
N PHE A 244 7.10 -4.30 -15.16
CA PHE A 244 5.70 -4.65 -15.07
C PHE A 244 5.23 -5.10 -16.45
N MET A 245 4.67 -6.31 -16.53
CA MET A 245 4.41 -7.01 -17.79
C MET A 245 3.59 -6.18 -18.78
N SER A 246 2.62 -5.43 -18.32
CA SER A 246 1.66 -4.71 -19.16
C SER A 246 2.05 -3.25 -19.45
N ARG A 247 3.16 -2.73 -18.91
CA ARG A 247 3.49 -1.31 -18.98
C ARG A 247 4.90 -1.06 -19.52
N LYS A 248 5.06 0.07 -20.22
CA LYS A 248 6.36 0.65 -20.60
C LYS A 248 6.60 1.94 -19.81
N GLY A 249 7.86 2.27 -19.54
CA GLY A 249 8.22 3.51 -18.84
C GLY A 249 7.92 3.52 -17.34
N ILE A 250 7.56 2.39 -16.77
CA ILE A 250 7.41 2.22 -15.32
C ILE A 250 8.79 2.03 -14.71
N GLU A 251 9.04 2.75 -13.64
CA GLU A 251 10.22 2.65 -12.79
C GLU A 251 9.83 2.21 -11.39
N PHE A 252 10.78 1.75 -10.62
CA PHE A 252 10.58 1.51 -9.19
C PHE A 252 10.04 2.77 -8.50
N GLY A 253 8.95 2.63 -7.77
CA GLY A 253 8.27 3.76 -7.13
C GLY A 253 7.35 4.56 -8.05
N SER A 254 7.09 4.11 -9.28
CA SER A 254 6.03 4.70 -10.11
C SER A 254 4.66 4.50 -9.47
N MET A 255 3.75 5.45 -9.70
CA MET A 255 2.34 5.34 -9.31
C MET A 255 1.47 5.76 -10.49
N THR A 256 0.51 4.93 -10.87
CA THR A 256 -0.44 5.27 -11.96
C THR A 256 -1.84 5.43 -11.42
N LEU A 257 -2.63 6.27 -12.08
CA LEU A 257 -4.07 6.42 -11.88
C LEU A 257 -4.79 6.14 -13.20
N HIS A 258 -5.66 5.15 -13.19
CA HIS A 258 -6.60 4.84 -14.26
C HIS A 258 -8.02 5.16 -13.75
N PRO A 259 -8.58 6.32 -14.16
CA PRO A 259 -9.90 6.73 -13.72
C PRO A 259 -11.01 5.80 -14.22
N ASP A 260 -12.09 5.75 -13.46
CA ASP A 260 -13.31 5.03 -13.80
C ASP A 260 -13.81 5.35 -15.22
N GLY A 261 -14.37 4.37 -15.89
CA GLY A 261 -14.93 4.48 -17.23
C GLY A 261 -13.92 4.69 -18.37
N LEU A 262 -12.63 4.85 -18.10
CA LEU A 262 -11.60 4.96 -19.14
C LEU A 262 -11.00 3.60 -19.47
N THR A 263 -11.11 3.20 -20.75
CA THR A 263 -10.48 1.96 -21.23
C THR A 263 -8.97 2.08 -21.14
N HIS A 264 -8.35 1.08 -20.54
CA HIS A 264 -6.90 0.93 -20.43
C HIS A 264 -6.51 -0.54 -20.55
N GLY A 265 -5.23 -0.83 -20.69
CA GLY A 265 -4.72 -2.18 -20.88
C GLY A 265 -3.21 -2.15 -21.13
N PRO A 266 -2.63 -3.22 -21.66
CA PRO A 266 -1.21 -3.26 -21.94
C PRO A 266 -0.80 -2.21 -22.97
N HIS A 267 0.40 -1.67 -22.80
CA HIS A 267 1.00 -0.80 -23.80
C HIS A 267 1.24 -1.56 -25.11
N PRO A 268 1.26 -0.88 -26.27
CA PRO A 268 1.54 -1.50 -27.57
C PRO A 268 2.80 -2.36 -27.53
N GLY A 269 2.73 -3.59 -28.05
CA GLY A 269 3.81 -4.58 -28.06
C GLY A 269 3.93 -5.43 -26.80
N LYS A 270 3.35 -5.01 -25.65
CA LYS A 270 3.44 -5.78 -24.41
C LYS A 270 2.59 -7.05 -24.42
N TYR A 271 1.53 -7.04 -25.18
CA TYR A 271 0.69 -8.22 -25.41
C TYR A 271 1.51 -9.31 -26.14
N GLU A 272 2.13 -8.97 -27.25
CA GLU A 272 2.93 -9.89 -28.06
C GLU A 272 4.18 -10.38 -27.31
N GLU A 273 4.85 -9.49 -26.57
CA GLU A 273 6.00 -9.83 -25.72
C GLU A 273 5.66 -10.85 -24.63
N SER A 274 4.42 -10.86 -24.13
CA SER A 274 4.00 -11.74 -23.05
C SER A 274 3.71 -13.17 -23.49
N ILE A 275 3.49 -13.41 -24.79
CA ILE A 275 3.10 -14.73 -25.30
C ILE A 275 4.20 -15.76 -25.00
N GLY A 276 3.82 -16.82 -24.30
CA GLY A 276 4.73 -17.90 -23.89
C GLY A 276 5.47 -17.67 -22.58
N ALA A 277 5.32 -16.52 -21.94
CA ALA A 277 5.82 -16.30 -20.59
C ALA A 277 5.05 -17.21 -19.61
N LYS A 278 5.76 -17.74 -18.61
CA LYS A 278 5.20 -18.69 -17.62
C LYS A 278 5.24 -18.17 -16.19
N TRP A 279 5.94 -17.09 -15.96
CA TRP A 279 6.21 -16.54 -14.63
C TRP A 279 6.36 -15.02 -14.70
N THR A 280 6.00 -14.33 -13.63
CA THR A 280 6.28 -12.92 -13.41
C THR A 280 6.91 -12.70 -12.05
N ASP A 281 7.90 -11.79 -11.99
CA ASP A 281 8.51 -11.31 -10.75
C ASP A 281 8.01 -9.90 -10.36
N GLU A 282 6.90 -9.45 -10.96
CA GLU A 282 6.33 -8.15 -10.66
C GLU A 282 5.86 -8.06 -9.20
N VAL A 283 6.11 -6.90 -8.58
CA VAL A 283 5.58 -6.54 -7.27
C VAL A 283 4.89 -5.19 -7.39
N ALA A 284 3.62 -5.14 -7.01
CA ALA A 284 2.87 -3.89 -7.00
C ALA A 284 1.71 -3.95 -6.00
N VAL A 285 1.34 -2.78 -5.49
CA VAL A 285 0.16 -2.57 -4.65
C VAL A 285 -0.86 -1.79 -5.44
N MET A 286 -2.06 -2.33 -5.60
CA MET A 286 -3.17 -1.66 -6.25
C MET A 286 -4.25 -1.27 -5.23
N VAL A 287 -4.78 -0.07 -5.37
CA VAL A 287 -5.88 0.45 -4.56
C VAL A 287 -6.99 0.88 -5.50
N ASP A 288 -8.13 0.20 -5.42
CA ASP A 288 -9.32 0.54 -6.18
C ASP A 288 -10.33 1.27 -5.29
N THR A 289 -10.60 2.54 -5.58
CA THR A 289 -11.54 3.36 -4.81
C THR A 289 -12.86 3.49 -5.53
N PHE A 290 -13.99 3.27 -4.84
CA PHE A 290 -15.33 3.27 -5.44
C PHE A 290 -15.91 4.65 -5.68
N TYR A 291 -15.19 5.69 -5.28
CA TYR A 291 -15.47 7.09 -5.66
C TYR A 291 -14.21 7.73 -6.23
N PRO A 292 -14.37 8.66 -7.20
CA PRO A 292 -13.26 9.27 -7.90
C PRO A 292 -12.26 9.97 -6.97
N LEU A 293 -10.98 9.79 -7.26
CA LEU A 293 -9.87 10.41 -6.56
C LEU A 293 -9.55 11.79 -7.12
N LYS A 294 -9.20 12.70 -6.24
CA LYS A 294 -8.60 14.00 -6.56
C LYS A 294 -7.09 13.90 -6.43
N VAL A 295 -6.37 14.44 -7.40
CA VAL A 295 -4.90 14.51 -7.32
C VAL A 295 -4.49 15.70 -6.45
N ALA A 296 -3.64 15.45 -5.47
CA ALA A 296 -3.11 16.49 -4.60
C ALA A 296 -2.12 17.38 -5.36
N LYS A 297 -2.08 18.66 -4.98
CA LYS A 297 -1.18 19.64 -5.62
C LYS A 297 0.29 19.21 -5.57
N ASN A 298 0.70 18.58 -4.47
CA ASN A 298 2.07 18.13 -4.26
C ASN A 298 2.50 17.04 -5.25
N ALA A 299 1.57 16.21 -5.73
CA ALA A 299 1.84 15.16 -6.70
C ALA A 299 2.06 15.70 -8.13
N LEU A 300 1.51 16.86 -8.46
CA LEU A 300 1.56 17.41 -9.83
C LEU A 300 2.99 17.66 -10.34
N ASN A 301 3.94 17.95 -9.45
CA ASN A 301 5.33 18.17 -9.81
C ASN A 301 6.07 16.86 -10.15
N THR A 302 5.48 15.71 -9.85
CA THR A 302 6.06 14.39 -10.11
C THR A 302 5.38 13.69 -11.29
N GLU A 303 4.34 14.31 -11.87
CA GLU A 303 3.55 13.74 -12.96
C GLU A 303 4.33 13.67 -14.27
N ASP A 304 4.22 12.55 -14.97
CA ASP A 304 4.63 12.39 -16.35
C ASP A 304 3.57 13.02 -17.29
N PRO A 305 3.85 14.13 -17.94
CA PRO A 305 2.89 14.80 -18.80
C PRO A 305 2.58 14.02 -20.10
N ASN A 306 3.41 13.06 -20.47
CA ASN A 306 3.32 12.30 -21.72
C ASN A 306 2.66 10.92 -21.54
N TYR A 307 2.35 10.49 -20.33
CA TYR A 307 1.84 9.15 -20.07
C TYR A 307 0.64 8.74 -20.95
N THR A 308 -0.30 9.64 -21.19
CA THR A 308 -1.46 9.36 -22.05
C THR A 308 -1.10 9.11 -23.53
N LYS A 309 0.07 9.54 -23.98
CA LYS A 309 0.56 9.35 -25.35
C LYS A 309 1.22 7.97 -25.53
N SER A 310 1.58 7.28 -24.45
CA SER A 310 2.28 6.00 -24.50
C SER A 310 1.47 4.86 -25.16
N TRP A 311 0.15 5.02 -25.31
CA TRP A 311 -0.71 4.11 -26.08
C TRP A 311 -0.84 4.45 -27.56
N ILE A 312 -0.47 5.66 -27.99
CA ILE A 312 -0.62 6.10 -29.38
C ILE A 312 0.55 5.62 -30.22
N ASP A 313 1.76 5.67 -29.66
CA ASP A 313 2.99 5.31 -30.38
C ASP A 313 4.00 4.72 -29.38
N GLY A 314 4.13 3.40 -29.41
CA GLY A 314 4.93 2.68 -28.42
C GLY A 314 6.42 2.98 -28.45
N ASP A 315 6.96 3.47 -29.59
CA ASP A 315 8.40 3.77 -29.73
C ASP A 315 8.71 5.25 -29.53
N SER A 316 7.78 6.15 -29.83
CA SER A 316 7.99 7.60 -29.66
C SER A 316 7.88 8.06 -28.19
N TYR A 317 7.40 7.22 -27.29
CA TYR A 317 7.33 7.57 -25.86
C TYR A 317 8.72 7.76 -25.22
N LYS A 318 9.72 7.02 -25.65
CA LYS A 318 11.10 7.16 -25.17
C LYS A 318 11.77 8.44 -25.66
N ASP A 319 11.41 8.92 -26.85
CA ASP A 319 11.98 10.12 -27.44
C ASP A 319 11.45 11.42 -26.82
N THR A 320 10.32 11.34 -26.07
CA THR A 320 9.73 12.50 -25.38
C THR A 320 10.22 12.67 -23.93
N LEU A 321 10.96 11.69 -23.40
CA LEU A 321 11.68 11.78 -22.12
C LEU A 321 13.11 12.33 -22.32
N GLY A 322 13.39 12.92 -23.46
CA GLY A 322 14.69 13.46 -23.82
C GLY A 322 15.18 14.52 -22.84
N ASP A 323 16.42 14.29 -22.41
CA ASP A 323 17.46 15.11 -21.78
C ASP A 323 17.09 15.97 -20.57
#